data_78231488a65ef28d6334beaf029534ff
#
_entry.id   78231488a65ef28d6334beaf029534ff
#
_cell.length_a   1.000
_cell.length_b   1.000
_cell.length_c   1.000
_cell.angle_alpha   90.00
_cell.angle_beta   90.00
_cell.angle_gamma   90.00
#
_symmetry.space_group_name_H-M   'P 1'
#
loop_
_entity.id
_entity.type
_entity.pdbx_description
1 polymer ?
#
loop_
_entity_poly.entity_id
_entity_poly.type
_entity_poly.pdbx_seq_one_letter_code
_entity_poly.pdbx_strand_id
1 'polypeptide(L)'
;MDIILRRSLPKLREKLLEALQAVLPIVAIVLVLCFSVAPVSPSILLCFLLGAAMIVVGIMFFTLGAEMSMTPMGERVGAVITRSRKLLLILVLGFLLGFLITISEPDLQVLADQVPSIPSGTLILSVAAGVGLFLVFAFLRMLIGVALPKLLVLFYGLIFLLAAFVPKEFLAVAFDSGGVTTGPMTVPFIMALGVGVSAIRSDRHAADDSFGLVAMCSIGPILAVLTLGIAFRAADSTYIPPVLPEVADSVELWQLFREGLPTYLAEIARSLLPIVLMFGAFQLIALRLDRRTLGRIGVGLVYTYIGLVLFLTGANVGFMPAGNYLGQVLTGGRMRWALIPIGMLIGYFIVKAEPAVYVLNKQVEEVTDGAISAQAMGLALSAGVSISVGLAMVRVLTGISILWFLVPGYVFAISISFVVPKLFTAIAFDAGGVASGPMTATFLLPLAQGACVAVGGNIVTDAFGVVAMVAMTPLITVQMMGLVAQLRTRKARTAQPAAVLATVFADLPDDAIIEL
;
A
#
# COMPACT_ATOMS: atom_id res chain seq x y z
N MET A 1 13.74 -29.86 -18.43
CA MET A 1 12.46 -29.51 -17.78
C MET A 1 12.47 -29.87 -16.30
N ASP A 2 12.94 -31.07 -15.92
CA ASP A 2 12.96 -31.52 -14.51
C ASP A 2 13.86 -30.72 -13.54
N ILE A 3 15.00 -30.20 -14.01
CA ILE A 3 15.91 -29.41 -13.15
C ILE A 3 15.36 -28.04 -12.83
N ILE A 4 14.62 -27.43 -13.75
CA ILE A 4 13.96 -26.12 -13.54
C ILE A 4 12.77 -26.30 -12.59
N LEU A 5 11.97 -27.34 -12.77
CA LEU A 5 10.86 -27.69 -11.88
C LEU A 5 11.33 -27.99 -10.45
N ARG A 6 12.42 -28.75 -10.27
CA ARG A 6 12.97 -29.07 -8.93
C ARG A 6 13.52 -27.86 -8.18
N ARG A 7 13.96 -26.81 -8.86
CA ARG A 7 14.44 -25.56 -8.25
C ARG A 7 13.32 -24.54 -7.99
N SER A 8 12.20 -24.60 -8.72
CA SER A 8 11.09 -23.68 -8.55
C SER A 8 10.06 -24.15 -7.50
N LEU A 9 9.91 -25.46 -7.31
CA LEU A 9 8.99 -26.05 -6.32
C LEU A 9 9.19 -25.56 -4.87
N PRO A 10 10.42 -25.47 -4.32
CA PRO A 10 10.64 -24.97 -2.98
C PRO A 10 10.18 -23.50 -2.82
N LYS A 11 10.49 -22.64 -3.79
CA LYS A 11 10.08 -21.22 -3.77
C LYS A 11 8.56 -21.07 -3.89
N LEU A 12 7.93 -21.88 -4.74
CA LEU A 12 6.47 -21.86 -4.89
C LEU A 12 5.78 -22.30 -3.59
N ARG A 13 6.30 -23.33 -2.93
CA ARG A 13 5.80 -23.80 -1.62
C ARG A 13 5.99 -22.74 -0.54
N GLU A 14 7.12 -22.06 -0.52
CA GLU A 14 7.40 -20.96 0.39
C GLU A 14 6.35 -19.84 0.21
N LYS A 15 6.15 -19.37 -1.03
CA LYS A 15 5.16 -18.33 -1.35
C LYS A 15 3.73 -18.75 -1.06
N LEU A 16 3.40 -20.02 -1.27
CA LEU A 16 2.09 -20.55 -0.90
C LEU A 16 1.87 -20.53 0.62
N LEU A 17 2.87 -20.92 1.39
CA LEU A 17 2.79 -20.88 2.86
C LEU A 17 2.67 -19.44 3.38
N GLU A 18 3.41 -18.50 2.81
CA GLU A 18 3.30 -17.08 3.13
C GLU A 18 1.88 -16.55 2.83
N ALA A 19 1.32 -16.86 1.65
CA ALA A 19 -0.03 -16.48 1.29
C ALA A 19 -1.10 -17.10 2.20
N LEU A 20 -0.94 -18.38 2.57
CA LEU A 20 -1.83 -19.04 3.52
C LEU A 20 -1.77 -18.39 4.91
N GLN A 21 -0.57 -18.11 5.42
CA GLN A 21 -0.40 -17.42 6.71
C GLN A 21 -1.01 -16.01 6.73
N ALA A 22 -1.07 -15.35 5.57
CA ALA A 22 -1.67 -14.05 5.42
C ALA A 22 -3.21 -14.09 5.40
N VAL A 23 -3.80 -15.02 4.65
CA VAL A 23 -5.26 -15.06 4.37
C VAL A 23 -6.03 -15.90 5.39
N LEU A 24 -5.48 -17.03 5.86
CA LEU A 24 -6.20 -17.94 6.76
C LEU A 24 -6.70 -17.29 8.06
N PRO A 25 -5.96 -16.38 8.73
CA PRO A 25 -6.48 -15.71 9.91
C PRO A 25 -7.75 -14.89 9.62
N ILE A 26 -7.82 -14.22 8.48
CA ILE A 26 -9.00 -13.45 8.06
C ILE A 26 -10.18 -14.40 7.83
N VAL A 27 -9.93 -15.50 7.11
CA VAL A 27 -10.95 -16.54 6.89
C VAL A 27 -11.46 -17.10 8.22
N ALA A 28 -10.56 -17.42 9.16
CA ALA A 28 -10.95 -17.92 10.47
C ALA A 28 -11.80 -16.91 11.26
N ILE A 29 -11.42 -15.63 11.26
CA ILE A 29 -12.20 -14.56 11.93
C ILE A 29 -13.60 -14.47 11.32
N VAL A 30 -13.70 -14.40 9.98
CA VAL A 30 -14.98 -14.32 9.27
C VAL A 30 -15.83 -15.55 9.57
N LEU A 31 -15.27 -16.75 9.52
CA LEU A 31 -15.99 -17.99 9.86
C LEU A 31 -16.52 -17.96 11.30
N VAL A 32 -15.69 -17.57 12.27
CA VAL A 32 -16.13 -17.45 13.68
C VAL A 32 -17.29 -16.46 13.78
N LEU A 33 -17.22 -15.32 13.10
CA LEU A 33 -18.30 -14.33 13.08
C LEU A 33 -19.57 -14.89 12.44
N CYS A 34 -19.44 -15.61 11.32
CA CYS A 34 -20.58 -16.20 10.59
C CYS A 34 -21.33 -17.25 11.43
N PHE A 35 -20.60 -18.04 12.22
CA PHE A 35 -21.20 -19.08 13.07
C PHE A 35 -21.58 -18.60 14.48
N SER A 36 -21.32 -17.34 14.83
CA SER A 36 -21.60 -16.82 16.18
C SER A 36 -22.52 -15.59 16.17
N VAL A 37 -22.03 -14.46 15.69
CA VAL A 37 -22.65 -13.14 15.86
C VAL A 37 -23.34 -12.64 14.60
N ALA A 38 -22.84 -13.02 13.42
CA ALA A 38 -23.29 -12.51 12.12
C ALA A 38 -23.62 -13.68 11.18
N PRO A 39 -24.76 -14.36 11.36
CA PRO A 39 -25.15 -15.46 10.48
C PRO A 39 -25.26 -14.97 9.03
N VAL A 40 -24.59 -15.66 8.13
CA VAL A 40 -24.47 -15.33 6.70
C VAL A 40 -25.18 -16.38 5.87
N SER A 41 -25.76 -15.97 4.74
CA SER A 41 -26.31 -16.93 3.79
C SER A 41 -25.22 -17.88 3.25
N PRO A 42 -25.54 -19.16 2.99
CA PRO A 42 -24.57 -20.10 2.40
C PRO A 42 -23.94 -19.56 1.11
N SER A 43 -24.68 -18.79 0.33
CA SER A 43 -24.20 -18.16 -0.90
C SER A 43 -23.00 -17.25 -0.67
N ILE A 44 -23.14 -16.29 0.23
CA ILE A 44 -22.06 -15.32 0.57
C ILE A 44 -20.88 -16.06 1.18
N LEU A 45 -21.12 -17.07 2.04
CA LEU A 45 -20.05 -17.85 2.67
C LEU A 45 -19.25 -18.64 1.64
N LEU A 46 -19.92 -19.29 0.68
CA LEU A 46 -19.25 -20.04 -0.39
C LEU A 46 -18.49 -19.12 -1.33
N CYS A 47 -19.07 -17.97 -1.71
CA CYS A 47 -18.36 -16.93 -2.49
C CYS A 47 -17.10 -16.48 -1.77
N PHE A 48 -17.19 -16.22 -0.45
CA PHE A 48 -16.06 -15.80 0.36
C PHE A 48 -14.96 -16.86 0.42
N LEU A 49 -15.30 -18.13 0.64
CA LEU A 49 -14.33 -19.22 0.72
C LEU A 49 -13.63 -19.49 -0.62
N LEU A 50 -14.38 -19.46 -1.73
CA LEU A 50 -13.80 -19.59 -3.07
C LEU A 50 -12.91 -18.38 -3.39
N GLY A 51 -13.38 -17.18 -3.05
CA GLY A 51 -12.59 -15.94 -3.13
C GLY A 51 -11.29 -16.03 -2.33
N ALA A 52 -11.33 -16.55 -1.11
CA ALA A 52 -10.14 -16.76 -0.27
C ALA A 52 -9.13 -17.71 -0.94
N ALA A 53 -9.59 -18.82 -1.52
CA ALA A 53 -8.72 -19.74 -2.26
C ALA A 53 -8.06 -19.04 -3.46
N MET A 54 -8.82 -18.24 -4.22
CA MET A 54 -8.30 -17.47 -5.34
C MET A 54 -7.29 -16.40 -4.89
N ILE A 55 -7.55 -15.71 -3.77
CA ILE A 55 -6.63 -14.72 -3.19
C ILE A 55 -5.31 -15.38 -2.78
N VAL A 56 -5.33 -16.55 -2.12
CA VAL A 56 -4.12 -17.28 -1.72
C VAL A 56 -3.27 -17.61 -2.95
N VAL A 57 -3.87 -18.19 -3.98
CA VAL A 57 -3.16 -18.53 -5.23
C VAL A 57 -2.71 -17.25 -5.94
N GLY A 58 -3.54 -16.21 -5.93
CA GLY A 58 -3.25 -14.91 -6.50
C GLY A 58 -2.03 -14.24 -5.87
N ILE A 59 -1.96 -14.16 -4.53
CA ILE A 59 -0.81 -13.62 -3.79
C ILE A 59 0.46 -14.41 -4.10
N MET A 60 0.40 -15.74 -4.11
CA MET A 60 1.52 -16.61 -4.42
C MET A 60 2.14 -16.29 -5.79
N PHE A 61 1.32 -16.22 -6.84
CA PHE A 61 1.80 -15.89 -8.19
C PHE A 61 2.24 -14.44 -8.30
N PHE A 62 1.50 -13.51 -7.71
CA PHE A 62 1.83 -12.09 -7.76
C PHE A 62 3.18 -11.79 -7.10
N THR A 63 3.42 -12.26 -5.89
CA THR A 63 4.67 -11.98 -5.17
C THR A 63 5.89 -12.54 -5.91
N LEU A 64 5.78 -13.76 -6.45
CA LEU A 64 6.82 -14.35 -7.29
C LEU A 64 7.02 -13.56 -8.60
N GLY A 65 5.92 -13.13 -9.21
CA GLY A 65 5.92 -12.34 -10.44
C GLY A 65 6.55 -10.96 -10.24
N ALA A 66 6.19 -10.25 -9.18
CA ALA A 66 6.72 -8.93 -8.85
C ALA A 66 8.24 -8.96 -8.60
N GLU A 67 8.74 -9.97 -7.85
CA GLU A 67 10.18 -10.19 -7.65
C GLU A 67 10.94 -10.48 -8.96
N MET A 68 10.30 -11.16 -9.90
CA MET A 68 10.93 -11.55 -11.16
C MET A 68 10.82 -10.48 -12.25
N SER A 69 9.83 -9.58 -12.19
CA SER A 69 9.54 -8.59 -13.23
C SER A 69 9.58 -7.15 -12.73
N MET A 70 8.64 -6.73 -11.88
CA MET A 70 8.46 -5.32 -11.49
C MET A 70 9.70 -4.74 -10.80
N THR A 71 10.28 -5.46 -9.84
CA THR A 71 11.48 -5.03 -9.13
C THR A 71 12.69 -4.88 -10.07
N PRO A 72 13.09 -5.88 -10.88
CA PRO A 72 14.19 -5.71 -11.83
C PRO A 72 13.93 -4.65 -12.91
N MET A 73 12.67 -4.47 -13.34
CA MET A 73 12.31 -3.43 -14.29
C MET A 73 12.53 -2.04 -13.69
N GLY A 74 12.00 -1.80 -12.48
CA GLY A 74 12.13 -0.52 -11.77
C GLY A 74 13.57 -0.13 -11.50
N GLU A 75 14.38 -1.04 -10.95
CA GLU A 75 15.80 -0.81 -10.67
C GLU A 75 16.59 -0.41 -11.92
N ARG A 76 16.41 -1.14 -13.01
CA ARG A 76 17.15 -0.92 -14.25
C ARG A 76 16.73 0.35 -14.95
N VAL A 77 15.42 0.67 -14.97
CA VAL A 77 14.91 1.91 -15.53
C VAL A 77 15.43 3.09 -14.70
N GLY A 78 15.39 3.00 -13.36
CA GLY A 78 15.95 4.01 -12.45
C GLY A 78 17.43 4.27 -12.70
N ALA A 79 18.22 3.21 -12.81
CA ALA A 79 19.64 3.30 -13.12
C ALA A 79 19.93 3.98 -14.46
N VAL A 80 19.16 3.68 -15.51
CA VAL A 80 19.33 4.32 -16.84
C VAL A 80 18.98 5.81 -16.81
N ILE A 81 17.88 6.17 -16.15
CA ILE A 81 17.45 7.57 -16.03
C ILE A 81 18.54 8.40 -15.38
N THR A 82 19.10 7.92 -14.27
CA THR A 82 20.12 8.65 -13.51
C THR A 82 21.46 8.75 -14.26
N ARG A 83 21.83 7.72 -15.03
CA ARG A 83 23.03 7.76 -15.88
C ARG A 83 23.01 8.85 -16.93
N SER A 84 21.83 9.29 -17.38
CA SER A 84 21.72 10.31 -18.43
C SER A 84 22.30 11.67 -18.02
N ARG A 85 22.36 11.97 -16.74
CA ARG A 85 22.83 13.27 -16.15
C ARG A 85 22.13 14.51 -16.73
N LYS A 86 21.08 14.34 -17.55
CA LYS A 86 20.32 15.44 -18.15
C LYS A 86 19.06 15.68 -17.32
N LEU A 87 19.04 16.77 -16.56
CA LEU A 87 17.95 17.08 -15.64
C LEU A 87 16.59 17.05 -16.34
N LEU A 88 16.44 17.73 -17.48
CA LEU A 88 15.17 17.76 -18.21
C LEU A 88 14.68 16.36 -18.59
N LEU A 89 15.58 15.48 -19.03
CA LEU A 89 15.23 14.10 -19.38
C LEU A 89 14.77 13.30 -18.16
N ILE A 90 15.45 13.47 -17.00
CA ILE A 90 15.08 12.83 -15.73
C ILE A 90 13.67 13.28 -15.32
N LEU A 91 13.36 14.57 -15.41
CA LEU A 91 12.05 15.12 -15.03
C LEU A 91 10.93 14.63 -15.98
N VAL A 92 11.16 14.70 -17.30
CA VAL A 92 10.16 14.23 -18.29
C VAL A 92 9.90 12.74 -18.17
N LEU A 93 10.97 11.93 -18.07
CA LEU A 93 10.81 10.48 -17.87
C LEU A 93 10.17 10.16 -16.52
N GLY A 94 10.53 10.88 -15.46
CA GLY A 94 9.90 10.75 -14.15
C GLY A 94 8.40 11.00 -14.19
N PHE A 95 7.98 12.11 -14.84
CA PHE A 95 6.56 12.39 -15.04
C PHE A 95 5.85 11.29 -15.82
N LEU A 96 6.41 10.89 -16.97
CA LEU A 96 5.81 9.83 -17.80
C LEU A 96 5.71 8.49 -17.06
N LEU A 97 6.74 8.12 -16.29
CA LEU A 97 6.74 6.90 -15.50
C LEU A 97 5.63 6.93 -14.44
N GLY A 98 5.59 7.97 -13.61
CA GLY A 98 4.55 8.11 -12.58
C GLY A 98 3.15 8.12 -13.19
N PHE A 99 2.95 8.83 -14.28
CA PHE A 99 1.68 8.90 -15.01
C PHE A 99 1.24 7.52 -15.55
N LEU A 100 2.12 6.83 -16.30
CA LEU A 100 1.81 5.55 -16.93
C LEU A 100 1.59 4.43 -15.90
N ILE A 101 2.39 4.39 -14.83
CA ILE A 101 2.25 3.39 -13.78
C ILE A 101 0.93 3.58 -13.04
N THR A 102 0.56 4.83 -12.77
CA THR A 102 -0.69 5.12 -12.05
C THR A 102 -1.94 4.81 -12.87
N ILE A 103 -1.94 5.07 -14.18
CA ILE A 103 -3.04 4.63 -15.06
C ILE A 103 -3.15 3.10 -15.06
N SER A 104 -2.03 2.42 -14.85
CA SER A 104 -1.96 0.95 -14.79
C SER A 104 -2.45 0.37 -13.46
N GLU A 105 -2.77 1.21 -12.46
CA GLU A 105 -3.18 0.72 -11.14
C GLU A 105 -4.68 0.36 -11.15
N PRO A 106 -5.05 -0.94 -10.97
CA PRO A 106 -6.44 -1.36 -11.02
C PRO A 106 -7.29 -0.80 -9.88
N ASP A 107 -6.71 -0.58 -8.70
CA ASP A 107 -7.42 -0.03 -7.55
C ASP A 107 -7.91 1.41 -7.81
N LEU A 108 -7.21 2.17 -8.65
CA LEU A 108 -7.64 3.50 -9.07
C LEU A 108 -8.91 3.45 -9.92
N GLN A 109 -9.07 2.42 -10.77
CA GLN A 109 -10.30 2.21 -11.52
C GLN A 109 -11.47 1.93 -10.59
N VAL A 110 -11.27 1.03 -9.60
CA VAL A 110 -12.29 0.71 -8.59
C VAL A 110 -12.72 1.97 -7.81
N LEU A 111 -11.78 2.81 -7.40
CA LEU A 111 -12.10 4.08 -6.75
C LEU A 111 -12.89 5.01 -7.67
N ALA A 112 -12.47 5.13 -8.93
CA ALA A 112 -13.11 6.02 -9.90
C ALA A 112 -14.57 5.62 -10.18
N ASP A 113 -14.85 4.32 -10.21
CA ASP A 113 -16.21 3.80 -10.43
C ASP A 113 -17.12 3.98 -9.19
N GLN A 114 -16.52 4.15 -8.00
CA GLN A 114 -17.24 4.43 -6.75
C GLN A 114 -17.54 5.92 -6.52
N VAL A 115 -17.07 6.82 -7.39
CA VAL A 115 -17.26 8.28 -7.28
C VAL A 115 -18.08 8.81 -8.44
N PRO A 116 -19.42 8.66 -8.42
CA PRO A 116 -20.28 8.96 -9.58
C PRO A 116 -20.34 10.45 -9.94
N SER A 117 -19.92 11.36 -9.05
CA SER A 117 -19.92 12.82 -9.28
C SER A 117 -18.82 13.31 -10.22
N ILE A 118 -17.80 12.50 -10.50
CA ILE A 118 -16.70 12.83 -11.41
C ILE A 118 -16.61 11.73 -12.49
N PRO A 119 -16.52 12.08 -13.78
CA PRO A 119 -16.29 11.06 -14.82
C PRO A 119 -15.01 10.27 -14.54
N SER A 120 -15.09 8.92 -14.52
CA SER A 120 -13.98 8.02 -14.13
C SER A 120 -12.69 8.33 -14.90
N GLY A 121 -12.77 8.61 -16.21
CA GLY A 121 -11.60 8.99 -17.00
C GLY A 121 -10.94 10.30 -16.54
N THR A 122 -11.73 11.31 -16.15
CA THR A 122 -11.21 12.58 -15.65
C THR A 122 -10.50 12.40 -14.32
N LEU A 123 -11.09 11.60 -13.41
CA LEU A 123 -10.50 11.29 -12.12
C LEU A 123 -9.17 10.54 -12.30
N ILE A 124 -9.16 9.46 -13.08
CA ILE A 124 -7.96 8.65 -13.34
C ILE A 124 -6.83 9.49 -13.96
N LEU A 125 -7.13 10.27 -14.99
CA LEU A 125 -6.11 11.09 -15.65
C LEU A 125 -5.55 12.19 -14.75
N SER A 126 -6.41 12.84 -13.94
CA SER A 126 -5.98 13.88 -13.01
C SER A 126 -5.13 13.32 -11.89
N VAL A 127 -5.52 12.18 -11.34
CA VAL A 127 -4.77 11.45 -10.31
C VAL A 127 -3.42 10.99 -10.85
N ALA A 128 -3.39 10.40 -12.05
CA ALA A 128 -2.15 9.97 -12.70
C ALA A 128 -1.21 11.14 -13.00
N ALA A 129 -1.74 12.29 -13.43
CA ALA A 129 -0.97 13.51 -13.60
C ALA A 129 -0.39 14.02 -12.26
N GLY A 130 -1.18 13.92 -11.18
CA GLY A 130 -0.74 14.20 -9.82
C GLY A 130 0.44 13.34 -9.39
N VAL A 131 0.35 12.02 -9.55
CA VAL A 131 1.46 11.10 -9.24
C VAL A 131 2.69 11.39 -10.11
N GLY A 132 2.51 11.59 -11.41
CA GLY A 132 3.60 11.94 -12.32
C GLY A 132 4.33 13.22 -11.89
N LEU A 133 3.59 14.27 -11.54
CA LEU A 133 4.15 15.51 -11.04
C LEU A 133 4.92 15.32 -9.71
N PHE A 134 4.34 14.55 -8.79
CA PHE A 134 4.97 14.33 -7.49
C PHE A 134 6.15 13.36 -7.54
N LEU A 135 6.21 12.46 -8.52
CA LEU A 135 7.42 11.69 -8.81
C LEU A 135 8.55 12.60 -9.32
N VAL A 136 8.22 13.63 -10.12
CA VAL A 136 9.18 14.67 -10.50
C VAL A 136 9.70 15.42 -9.27
N PHE A 137 8.83 15.83 -8.35
CA PHE A 137 9.27 16.45 -7.09
C PHE A 137 10.12 15.51 -6.24
N ALA A 138 9.81 14.22 -6.21
CA ALA A 138 10.61 13.22 -5.52
C ALA A 138 12.03 13.12 -6.11
N PHE A 139 12.17 13.10 -7.44
CA PHE A 139 13.48 13.14 -8.10
C PHE A 139 14.22 14.44 -7.87
N LEU A 140 13.56 15.59 -7.97
CA LEU A 140 14.14 16.88 -7.65
C LEU A 140 14.66 16.94 -6.20
N ARG A 141 13.88 16.44 -5.25
CA ARG A 141 14.29 16.31 -3.85
C ARG A 141 15.61 15.54 -3.73
N MET A 142 15.70 14.37 -4.39
CA MET A 142 16.90 13.53 -4.35
C MET A 142 18.11 14.23 -4.97
N LEU A 143 17.91 14.97 -6.07
CA LEU A 143 18.99 15.68 -6.77
C LEU A 143 19.48 16.91 -6.01
N ILE A 144 18.58 17.66 -5.36
CA ILE A 144 18.90 18.90 -4.63
C ILE A 144 19.29 18.59 -3.17
N GLY A 145 18.96 17.39 -2.67
CA GLY A 145 19.23 16.99 -1.28
C GLY A 145 18.28 17.60 -0.24
N VAL A 146 17.05 17.96 -0.65
CA VAL A 146 16.06 18.51 0.29
C VAL A 146 15.51 17.41 1.20
N ALA A 147 15.49 17.69 2.52
CA ALA A 147 14.98 16.75 3.51
C ALA A 147 13.47 16.50 3.33
N LEU A 148 13.07 15.23 3.31
CA LEU A 148 11.66 14.81 3.14
C LEU A 148 10.70 15.49 4.14
N PRO A 149 10.99 15.61 5.46
CA PRO A 149 10.08 16.26 6.41
C PRO A 149 9.68 17.69 6.04
N LYS A 150 10.59 18.46 5.43
CA LYS A 150 10.29 19.85 5.01
C LYS A 150 9.26 19.89 3.88
N LEU A 151 9.36 18.96 2.92
CA LEU A 151 8.40 18.85 1.83
C LEU A 151 7.05 18.32 2.32
N LEU A 152 7.06 17.40 3.28
CA LEU A 152 5.83 16.91 3.91
C LEU A 152 5.07 18.04 4.61
N VAL A 153 5.75 18.89 5.39
CA VAL A 153 5.13 20.08 5.99
C VAL A 153 4.50 20.98 4.94
N LEU A 154 5.24 21.27 3.87
CA LEU A 154 4.76 22.14 2.80
C LEU A 154 3.50 21.58 2.12
N PHE A 155 3.59 20.32 1.66
CA PHE A 155 2.52 19.73 0.87
C PHE A 155 1.30 19.32 1.69
N TYR A 156 1.46 18.76 2.91
CA TYR A 156 0.33 18.50 3.79
C TYR A 156 -0.30 19.80 4.31
N GLY A 157 0.50 20.85 4.53
CA GLY A 157 -0.03 22.18 4.80
C GLY A 157 -0.92 22.68 3.66
N LEU A 158 -0.48 22.50 2.40
CA LEU A 158 -1.28 22.83 1.21
C LEU A 158 -2.54 21.96 1.11
N ILE A 159 -2.43 20.64 1.37
CA ILE A 159 -3.58 19.71 1.37
C ILE A 159 -4.64 20.19 2.38
N PHE A 160 -4.26 20.45 3.63
CA PHE A 160 -5.23 20.88 4.65
C PHE A 160 -5.78 22.28 4.38
N LEU A 161 -4.98 23.16 3.78
CA LEU A 161 -5.48 24.46 3.31
C LEU A 161 -6.55 24.30 2.23
N LEU A 162 -6.30 23.48 1.20
CA LEU A 162 -7.28 23.20 0.14
C LEU A 162 -8.51 22.46 0.69
N ALA A 163 -8.33 21.52 1.61
CA ALA A 163 -9.41 20.78 2.23
C ALA A 163 -10.45 21.68 2.94
N ALA A 164 -10.05 22.88 3.38
CA ALA A 164 -10.96 23.86 3.97
C ALA A 164 -11.96 24.47 2.95
N PHE A 165 -11.67 24.41 1.65
CA PHE A 165 -12.48 24.98 0.59
C PHE A 165 -13.25 23.94 -0.23
N VAL A 166 -13.00 22.65 0.00
CA VAL A 166 -13.59 21.52 -0.73
C VAL A 166 -14.87 21.05 -0.03
N PRO A 167 -15.94 20.72 -0.77
CA PRO A 167 -17.14 20.11 -0.20
C PRO A 167 -16.81 18.82 0.58
N LYS A 168 -17.55 18.56 1.68
CA LYS A 168 -17.29 17.44 2.60
C LYS A 168 -17.33 16.07 1.91
N GLU A 169 -18.14 15.96 0.87
CA GLU A 169 -18.34 14.74 0.07
C GLU A 169 -17.06 14.32 -0.67
N PHE A 170 -16.21 15.28 -1.05
CA PHE A 170 -14.95 14.99 -1.73
C PHE A 170 -13.77 14.78 -0.78
N LEU A 171 -13.86 15.22 0.48
CA LEU A 171 -12.73 15.14 1.41
C LEU A 171 -12.27 13.70 1.64
N ALA A 172 -13.21 12.81 1.99
CA ALA A 172 -12.88 11.43 2.27
C ALA A 172 -12.29 10.71 1.05
N VAL A 173 -12.91 10.90 -0.12
CA VAL A 173 -12.44 10.34 -1.40
C VAL A 173 -11.08 10.91 -1.80
N ALA A 174 -10.84 12.22 -1.60
CA ALA A 174 -9.55 12.83 -1.91
C ALA A 174 -8.42 12.20 -1.08
N PHE A 175 -8.61 12.02 0.21
CA PHE A 175 -7.60 11.38 1.04
C PHE A 175 -7.46 9.88 0.75
N ASP A 176 -8.56 9.17 0.45
CA ASP A 176 -8.51 7.75 0.02
C ASP A 176 -7.73 7.58 -1.28
N SER A 177 -7.82 8.53 -2.23
CA SER A 177 -7.10 8.46 -3.50
C SER A 177 -5.57 8.40 -3.31
N GLY A 178 -5.05 9.03 -2.27
CA GLY A 178 -3.62 8.97 -1.94
C GLY A 178 -3.14 7.57 -1.54
N GLY A 179 -4.01 6.78 -0.92
CA GLY A 179 -3.73 5.38 -0.56
C GLY A 179 -3.97 4.41 -1.72
N VAL A 180 -5.08 4.57 -2.42
CA VAL A 180 -5.51 3.67 -3.52
C VAL A 180 -4.54 3.69 -4.70
N THR A 181 -3.87 4.80 -4.98
CA THR A 181 -2.91 4.92 -6.10
C THR A 181 -1.58 4.24 -5.85
N THR A 182 -1.32 3.80 -4.64
CA THR A 182 -0.10 3.09 -4.24
C THR A 182 -0.39 1.60 -4.00
N GLY A 183 -0.89 0.94 -5.02
CA GLY A 183 -1.30 -0.46 -4.99
C GLY A 183 -0.24 -1.44 -5.50
N PRO A 184 -0.66 -2.67 -5.85
CA PRO A 184 0.24 -3.80 -6.10
C PRO A 184 1.14 -3.62 -7.32
N MET A 185 0.78 -2.80 -8.30
CA MET A 185 1.62 -2.53 -9.47
C MET A 185 2.58 -1.36 -9.24
N THR A 186 2.05 -0.28 -8.67
CA THR A 186 2.76 0.99 -8.49
C THR A 186 3.89 0.86 -7.48
N VAL A 187 3.64 0.23 -6.32
CA VAL A 187 4.59 0.16 -5.21
C VAL A 187 5.87 -0.59 -5.57
N PRO A 188 5.84 -1.85 -6.04
CA PRO A 188 7.07 -2.58 -6.34
C PRO A 188 7.94 -1.87 -7.37
N PHE A 189 7.30 -1.22 -8.35
CA PHE A 189 8.01 -0.52 -9.40
C PHE A 189 8.62 0.80 -8.91
N ILE A 190 7.86 1.66 -8.21
CA ILE A 190 8.36 2.96 -7.72
C ILE A 190 9.44 2.77 -6.66
N MET A 191 9.28 1.80 -5.75
CA MET A 191 10.31 1.51 -4.75
C MET A 191 11.60 1.02 -5.41
N ALA A 192 11.50 0.07 -6.35
CA ALA A 192 12.65 -0.42 -7.10
C ALA A 192 13.29 0.69 -7.97
N LEU A 193 12.48 1.60 -8.52
CA LEU A 193 12.95 2.79 -9.21
C LEU A 193 13.81 3.67 -8.28
N GLY A 194 13.37 3.87 -7.04
CA GLY A 194 14.11 4.60 -6.01
C GLY A 194 15.47 3.97 -5.70
N VAL A 195 15.51 2.66 -5.52
CA VAL A 195 16.75 1.90 -5.35
C VAL A 195 17.65 2.05 -6.56
N GLY A 196 17.12 1.92 -7.78
CA GLY A 196 17.88 2.08 -9.01
C GLY A 196 18.45 3.50 -9.20
N VAL A 197 17.71 4.53 -8.80
CA VAL A 197 18.15 5.93 -8.83
C VAL A 197 19.24 6.18 -7.78
N SER A 198 19.08 5.66 -6.58
CA SER A 198 20.03 5.85 -5.48
C SER A 198 21.33 5.07 -5.66
N ALA A 199 21.30 3.91 -6.31
CA ALA A 199 22.46 3.05 -6.52
C ALA A 199 23.63 3.70 -7.32
N ILE A 200 23.36 4.77 -8.07
CA ILE A 200 24.39 5.51 -8.83
C ILE A 200 25.04 6.61 -7.99
N ARG A 201 24.41 6.98 -6.88
CA ARG A 201 24.95 7.96 -5.95
C ARG A 201 25.93 7.28 -4.98
N SER A 202 27.16 7.82 -4.90
CA SER A 202 28.23 7.30 -4.02
C SER A 202 28.23 7.96 -2.64
N ASP A 203 27.21 8.77 -2.30
CA ASP A 203 27.16 9.47 -1.04
C ASP A 203 26.51 8.62 0.08
N ARG A 204 26.85 8.97 1.36
CA ARG A 204 26.37 8.25 2.55
C ARG A 204 24.84 8.30 2.74
N HIS A 205 24.14 9.15 1.97
CA HIS A 205 22.70 9.34 2.06
C HIS A 205 21.93 8.62 0.94
N ALA A 206 22.62 7.91 0.05
CA ALA A 206 21.99 7.20 -1.06
C ALA A 206 20.92 6.20 -0.59
N ALA A 207 21.23 5.43 0.48
CA ALA A 207 20.28 4.49 1.07
C ALA A 207 19.05 5.19 1.69
N ASP A 208 19.26 6.33 2.37
CA ASP A 208 18.15 7.12 2.96
C ASP A 208 17.21 7.67 1.87
N ASP A 209 17.77 8.02 0.71
CA ASP A 209 17.02 8.62 -0.40
C ASP A 209 16.33 7.58 -1.30
N SER A 210 16.63 6.29 -1.16
CA SER A 210 15.95 5.21 -1.92
C SER A 210 14.47 5.07 -1.56
N PHE A 211 14.09 5.52 -0.37
CA PHE A 211 12.71 5.59 0.12
C PHE A 211 12.15 7.02 0.08
N GLY A 212 10.85 7.14 0.26
CA GLY A 212 10.11 8.40 0.25
C GLY A 212 9.58 8.80 -1.13
N LEU A 213 9.71 7.93 -2.14
CA LEU A 213 9.12 8.16 -3.46
C LEU A 213 7.62 7.89 -3.44
N VAL A 214 7.21 6.76 -2.85
CA VAL A 214 5.80 6.38 -2.72
C VAL A 214 5.06 7.43 -1.87
N ALA A 215 5.70 7.90 -0.78
CA ALA A 215 5.19 8.99 0.05
C ALA A 215 4.87 10.26 -0.75
N MET A 216 5.79 10.68 -1.61
CA MET A 216 5.57 11.85 -2.48
C MET A 216 4.47 11.57 -3.50
N CYS A 217 4.46 10.38 -4.12
CA CYS A 217 3.46 9.97 -5.09
C CYS A 217 2.04 9.92 -4.50
N SER A 218 1.87 9.65 -3.20
CA SER A 218 0.56 9.66 -2.53
C SER A 218 -0.03 11.06 -2.35
N ILE A 219 0.81 12.10 -2.29
CA ILE A 219 0.38 13.51 -2.14
C ILE A 219 -0.31 14.02 -3.41
N GLY A 220 0.21 13.65 -4.58
CA GLY A 220 -0.31 14.09 -5.87
C GLY A 220 -1.80 13.80 -6.09
N PRO A 221 -2.24 12.57 -5.91
CA PRO A 221 -3.65 12.18 -5.97
C PRO A 221 -4.55 12.99 -5.05
N ILE A 222 -4.16 13.16 -3.80
CA ILE A 222 -4.93 13.94 -2.83
C ILE A 222 -5.16 15.36 -3.35
N LEU A 223 -4.11 16.04 -3.78
CA LEU A 223 -4.21 17.40 -4.33
C LEU A 223 -5.02 17.44 -5.64
N ALA A 224 -4.87 16.43 -6.51
CA ALA A 224 -5.63 16.34 -7.75
C ALA A 224 -7.14 16.22 -7.46
N VAL A 225 -7.55 15.31 -6.57
CA VAL A 225 -8.95 15.10 -6.24
C VAL A 225 -9.53 16.27 -5.45
N LEU A 226 -8.79 16.90 -4.54
CA LEU A 226 -9.22 18.14 -3.88
C LEU A 226 -9.47 19.26 -4.91
N THR A 227 -8.59 19.39 -5.90
CA THR A 227 -8.75 20.39 -6.98
C THR A 227 -9.98 20.08 -7.84
N LEU A 228 -10.21 18.80 -8.17
CA LEU A 228 -11.42 18.37 -8.86
C LEU A 228 -12.67 18.64 -8.04
N GLY A 229 -12.63 18.40 -6.73
CA GLY A 229 -13.75 18.69 -5.82
C GLY A 229 -14.13 20.16 -5.75
N ILE A 230 -13.19 21.09 -6.00
CA ILE A 230 -13.49 22.53 -6.14
C ILE A 230 -14.14 22.82 -7.50
N ALA A 231 -13.66 22.14 -8.56
CA ALA A 231 -14.13 22.36 -9.94
C ALA A 231 -15.50 21.71 -10.21
N PHE A 232 -15.71 20.49 -9.70
CA PHE A 232 -16.94 19.73 -9.82
C PHE A 232 -17.75 19.94 -8.55
N ARG A 233 -18.87 20.68 -8.65
CA ARG A 233 -19.81 20.78 -7.54
C ARG A 233 -20.42 19.41 -7.29
N ALA A 234 -20.58 19.04 -6.01
CA ALA A 234 -21.29 17.83 -5.64
C ALA A 234 -22.69 17.84 -6.25
N ALA A 235 -22.90 17.09 -7.31
CA ALA A 235 -24.23 16.71 -7.73
C ALA A 235 -24.75 15.71 -6.69
N ASP A 236 -26.07 15.66 -6.46
CA ASP A 236 -26.71 14.66 -5.60
C ASP A 236 -26.40 13.24 -6.10
N SER A 237 -25.21 12.76 -5.79
CA SER A 237 -24.74 11.44 -6.19
C SER A 237 -25.18 10.43 -5.14
N THR A 238 -26.22 9.69 -5.47
CA THR A 238 -26.63 8.53 -4.68
C THR A 238 -25.63 7.38 -4.94
N TYR A 239 -24.92 7.00 -3.88
CA TYR A 239 -24.12 5.77 -3.90
C TYR A 239 -25.06 4.56 -4.06
N ILE A 240 -24.78 3.70 -5.02
CA ILE A 240 -25.49 2.44 -5.23
C ILE A 240 -24.71 1.35 -4.50
N PRO A 241 -25.24 0.75 -3.41
CA PRO A 241 -24.57 -0.35 -2.72
C PRO A 241 -24.33 -1.52 -3.68
N PRO A 242 -23.22 -2.27 -3.54
CA PRO A 242 -23.00 -3.48 -4.31
C PRO A 242 -24.11 -4.50 -4.04
N VAL A 243 -24.60 -5.12 -5.11
CA VAL A 243 -25.62 -6.17 -5.03
C VAL A 243 -25.00 -7.38 -4.35
N LEU A 244 -25.64 -7.87 -3.29
CA LEU A 244 -25.20 -9.09 -2.61
C LEU A 244 -25.52 -10.29 -3.52
N PRO A 245 -24.57 -11.21 -3.76
CA PRO A 245 -24.81 -12.36 -4.61
C PRO A 245 -25.82 -13.32 -3.94
N GLU A 246 -26.92 -13.57 -4.62
CA GLU A 246 -27.84 -14.66 -4.30
C GLU A 246 -27.52 -15.83 -5.23
N VAL A 247 -26.99 -16.91 -4.66
CA VAL A 247 -26.55 -18.09 -5.37
C VAL A 247 -27.32 -19.30 -4.81
N ALA A 248 -28.14 -19.94 -5.62
CA ALA A 248 -28.98 -21.06 -5.18
C ALA A 248 -28.20 -22.39 -5.13
N ASP A 249 -27.23 -22.56 -6.03
CA ASP A 249 -26.45 -23.80 -6.14
C ASP A 249 -24.99 -23.56 -6.58
N SER A 250 -24.22 -24.65 -6.66
CA SER A 250 -22.79 -24.60 -7.05
C SER A 250 -22.58 -24.21 -8.52
N VAL A 251 -23.58 -24.36 -9.38
CA VAL A 251 -23.51 -23.99 -10.81
C VAL A 251 -23.61 -22.47 -10.93
N GLU A 252 -24.56 -21.85 -10.22
CA GLU A 252 -24.70 -20.39 -10.16
C GLU A 252 -23.46 -19.75 -9.50
N LEU A 253 -22.90 -20.37 -8.45
CA LEU A 253 -21.63 -19.95 -7.87
C LEU A 253 -20.51 -19.92 -8.91
N TRP A 254 -20.38 -21.00 -9.68
CA TRP A 254 -19.40 -21.07 -10.75
C TRP A 254 -19.64 -20.02 -11.83
N GLN A 255 -20.91 -19.78 -12.21
CA GLN A 255 -21.28 -18.77 -13.20
C GLN A 255 -20.86 -17.37 -12.74
N LEU A 256 -21.09 -17.02 -11.47
CA LEU A 256 -20.69 -15.72 -10.90
C LEU A 256 -19.19 -15.46 -11.07
N PHE A 257 -18.34 -16.43 -10.74
CA PHE A 257 -16.89 -16.29 -10.92
C PHE A 257 -16.48 -16.35 -12.39
N ARG A 258 -17.14 -17.16 -13.20
CA ARG A 258 -16.92 -17.25 -14.65
C ARG A 258 -17.27 -15.94 -15.37
N GLU A 259 -18.26 -15.21 -14.92
CA GLU A 259 -18.65 -13.91 -15.48
C GLU A 259 -17.71 -12.78 -15.00
N GLY A 260 -17.24 -12.84 -13.75
CA GLY A 260 -16.29 -11.88 -13.22
C GLY A 260 -14.87 -12.03 -13.80
N LEU A 261 -14.41 -13.25 -14.00
CA LEU A 261 -13.04 -13.54 -14.44
C LEU A 261 -12.63 -12.85 -15.75
N PRO A 262 -13.43 -12.83 -16.84
CA PRO A 262 -13.08 -12.14 -18.09
C PRO A 262 -12.91 -10.64 -17.91
N THR A 263 -13.68 -10.03 -17.01
CA THR A 263 -13.57 -8.60 -16.68
C THR A 263 -12.19 -8.30 -16.13
N TYR A 264 -11.73 -9.03 -15.11
CA TYR A 264 -10.41 -8.85 -14.52
C TYR A 264 -9.27 -9.28 -15.45
N LEU A 265 -9.47 -10.30 -16.31
CA LEU A 265 -8.52 -10.63 -17.38
C LEU A 265 -8.29 -9.44 -18.31
N ALA A 266 -9.35 -8.80 -18.77
CA ALA A 266 -9.24 -7.64 -19.66
C ALA A 266 -8.68 -6.39 -18.93
N GLU A 267 -9.11 -6.17 -17.70
CA GLU A 267 -8.69 -5.03 -16.87
C GLU A 267 -7.18 -5.10 -16.58
N ILE A 268 -6.69 -6.24 -16.07
CA ILE A 268 -5.26 -6.40 -15.77
C ILE A 268 -4.40 -6.42 -17.02
N ALA A 269 -4.90 -6.96 -18.13
CA ALA A 269 -4.19 -6.86 -19.41
C ALA A 269 -4.02 -5.40 -19.86
N ARG A 270 -5.09 -4.59 -19.76
CA ARG A 270 -5.03 -3.16 -20.08
C ARG A 270 -4.13 -2.39 -19.13
N SER A 271 -4.16 -2.73 -17.83
CA SER A 271 -3.34 -2.12 -16.79
C SER A 271 -1.85 -2.44 -16.96
N LEU A 272 -1.49 -3.68 -17.30
CA LEU A 272 -0.09 -4.06 -17.53
C LEU A 272 0.49 -3.51 -18.84
N LEU A 273 -0.35 -3.28 -19.85
CA LEU A 273 0.08 -2.88 -21.18
C LEU A 273 0.97 -1.62 -21.20
N PRO A 274 0.64 -0.49 -20.53
CA PRO A 274 1.48 0.69 -20.50
C PRO A 274 2.87 0.40 -19.90
N ILE A 275 2.94 -0.39 -18.84
CA ILE A 275 4.21 -0.77 -18.19
C ILE A 275 5.07 -1.62 -19.13
N VAL A 276 4.47 -2.60 -19.80
CA VAL A 276 5.17 -3.47 -20.77
C VAL A 276 5.67 -2.67 -21.97
N LEU A 277 4.85 -1.80 -22.53
CA LEU A 277 5.24 -0.92 -23.65
C LEU A 277 6.36 0.04 -23.26
N MET A 278 6.27 0.65 -22.10
CA MET A 278 7.29 1.53 -21.56
C MET A 278 8.61 0.78 -21.36
N PHE A 279 8.58 -0.38 -20.69
CA PHE A 279 9.78 -1.19 -20.50
C PHE A 279 10.37 -1.67 -21.84
N GLY A 280 9.51 -2.05 -22.80
CA GLY A 280 9.92 -2.39 -24.17
C GLY A 280 10.64 -1.24 -24.85
N ALA A 281 10.16 0.00 -24.72
CA ALA A 281 10.84 1.19 -25.22
C ALA A 281 12.21 1.40 -24.55
N PHE A 282 12.30 1.29 -23.22
CA PHE A 282 13.59 1.34 -22.52
C PHE A 282 14.53 0.21 -22.93
N GLN A 283 14.02 -1.00 -23.15
CA GLN A 283 14.80 -2.14 -23.63
C GLN A 283 15.43 -1.88 -24.98
N LEU A 284 14.68 -1.30 -25.91
CA LEU A 284 15.17 -1.03 -27.28
C LEU A 284 16.16 0.13 -27.33
N ILE A 285 15.91 1.19 -26.54
CA ILE A 285 16.69 2.43 -26.62
C ILE A 285 17.95 2.36 -25.74
N ALA A 286 17.84 1.84 -24.50
CA ALA A 286 18.86 2.05 -23.48
C ALA A 286 19.32 0.78 -22.75
N LEU A 287 18.42 -0.14 -22.36
CA LEU A 287 18.77 -1.25 -21.48
C LEU A 287 19.57 -2.36 -22.18
N ARG A 288 19.16 -2.76 -23.38
CA ARG A 288 19.79 -3.82 -24.19
C ARG A 288 20.12 -5.09 -23.41
N LEU A 289 19.15 -5.57 -22.61
CA LEU A 289 19.30 -6.73 -21.74
C LEU A 289 19.48 -8.01 -22.57
N ASP A 290 20.18 -8.97 -21.99
CA ASP A 290 20.34 -10.31 -22.56
C ASP A 290 19.01 -11.08 -22.60
N ARG A 291 18.91 -12.06 -23.51
CA ARG A 291 17.67 -12.83 -23.73
C ARG A 291 17.23 -13.61 -22.48
N ARG A 292 18.17 -14.05 -21.64
CA ARG A 292 17.84 -14.79 -20.41
C ARG A 292 17.16 -13.90 -19.37
N THR A 293 17.70 -12.72 -19.15
CA THR A 293 17.11 -11.72 -18.24
C THR A 293 15.74 -11.27 -18.75
N LEU A 294 15.63 -10.97 -20.06
CA LEU A 294 14.37 -10.58 -20.66
C LEU A 294 13.33 -11.70 -20.58
N GLY A 295 13.72 -12.95 -20.81
CA GLY A 295 12.85 -14.12 -20.65
C GLY A 295 12.38 -14.29 -19.19
N ARG A 296 13.27 -14.05 -18.20
CA ARG A 296 12.90 -14.10 -16.77
C ARG A 296 11.88 -13.01 -16.41
N ILE A 297 12.08 -11.79 -16.89
CA ILE A 297 11.13 -10.68 -16.70
C ILE A 297 9.80 -11.02 -17.36
N GLY A 298 9.80 -11.56 -18.59
CA GLY A 298 8.59 -11.99 -19.29
C GLY A 298 7.78 -13.04 -18.53
N VAL A 299 8.45 -14.08 -18.00
CA VAL A 299 7.80 -15.08 -17.14
C VAL A 299 7.26 -14.44 -15.86
N GLY A 300 8.01 -13.52 -15.26
CA GLY A 300 7.56 -12.75 -14.09
C GLY A 300 6.29 -11.94 -14.38
N LEU A 301 6.21 -11.27 -15.54
CA LEU A 301 5.02 -10.55 -15.97
C LEU A 301 3.80 -11.46 -16.13
N VAL A 302 3.98 -12.67 -16.67
CA VAL A 302 2.90 -13.66 -16.76
C VAL A 302 2.43 -14.07 -15.37
N TYR A 303 3.34 -14.31 -14.43
CA TYR A 303 2.97 -14.63 -13.03
C TYR A 303 2.28 -13.45 -12.35
N THR A 304 2.75 -12.22 -12.54
CA THR A 304 2.08 -11.01 -12.05
C THR A 304 0.67 -10.90 -12.61
N TYR A 305 0.49 -11.12 -13.90
CA TYR A 305 -0.80 -11.08 -14.58
C TYR A 305 -1.79 -12.11 -13.98
N ILE A 306 -1.40 -13.39 -13.96
CA ILE A 306 -2.23 -14.46 -13.40
C ILE A 306 -2.53 -14.20 -11.93
N GLY A 307 -1.52 -13.79 -11.17
CA GLY A 307 -1.64 -13.49 -9.75
C GLY A 307 -2.66 -12.39 -9.47
N LEU A 308 -2.56 -11.26 -10.17
CA LEU A 308 -3.49 -10.14 -10.00
C LEU A 308 -4.91 -10.48 -10.45
N VAL A 309 -5.09 -11.20 -11.57
CA VAL A 309 -6.42 -11.63 -12.03
C VAL A 309 -7.11 -12.49 -10.97
N LEU A 310 -6.42 -13.49 -10.45
CA LEU A 310 -6.97 -14.36 -9.40
C LEU A 310 -7.23 -13.59 -8.11
N PHE A 311 -6.29 -12.75 -7.71
CA PHE A 311 -6.40 -11.94 -6.51
C PHE A 311 -7.61 -10.99 -6.56
N LEU A 312 -7.72 -10.18 -7.63
CA LEU A 312 -8.82 -9.21 -7.76
C LEU A 312 -10.18 -9.88 -7.99
N THR A 313 -10.22 -10.98 -8.73
CA THR A 313 -11.46 -11.76 -8.85
C THR A 313 -11.90 -12.27 -7.47
N GLY A 314 -10.99 -12.87 -6.71
CA GLY A 314 -11.29 -13.36 -5.36
C GLY A 314 -11.70 -12.25 -4.38
N ALA A 315 -11.04 -11.11 -4.46
CA ALA A 315 -11.29 -9.96 -3.62
C ALA A 315 -12.65 -9.29 -3.92
N ASN A 316 -12.92 -8.99 -5.18
CA ASN A 316 -14.14 -8.28 -5.56
C ASN A 316 -15.39 -9.18 -5.57
N VAL A 317 -15.27 -10.41 -6.06
CA VAL A 317 -16.44 -11.34 -6.15
C VAL A 317 -16.70 -12.02 -4.81
N GLY A 318 -15.64 -12.33 -4.04
CA GLY A 318 -15.77 -13.08 -2.77
C GLY A 318 -15.74 -12.20 -1.52
N PHE A 319 -14.72 -11.38 -1.35
CA PHE A 319 -14.49 -10.64 -0.11
C PHE A 319 -15.35 -9.39 0.03
N MET A 320 -15.55 -8.63 -1.05
CA MET A 320 -16.31 -7.38 -1.02
C MET A 320 -17.77 -7.59 -0.55
N PRO A 321 -18.56 -8.55 -1.09
CA PRO A 321 -19.91 -8.80 -0.61
C PRO A 321 -19.96 -9.26 0.85
N ALA A 322 -19.02 -10.13 1.24
CA ALA A 322 -18.92 -10.61 2.62
C ALA A 322 -18.59 -9.48 3.61
N GLY A 323 -17.65 -8.60 3.27
CA GLY A 323 -17.32 -7.43 4.07
C GLY A 323 -18.52 -6.51 4.27
N ASN A 324 -19.22 -6.17 3.19
CA ASN A 324 -20.41 -5.31 3.24
C ASN A 324 -21.51 -5.92 4.10
N TYR A 325 -21.84 -7.20 3.90
CA TYR A 325 -22.85 -7.90 4.69
C TYR A 325 -22.49 -7.98 6.17
N LEU A 326 -21.24 -8.33 6.50
CA LEU A 326 -20.76 -8.35 7.88
C LEU A 326 -20.89 -6.98 8.56
N GLY A 327 -20.55 -5.90 7.83
CA GLY A 327 -20.73 -4.53 8.32
C GLY A 327 -22.17 -4.23 8.67
N GLN A 328 -23.12 -4.60 7.82
CA GLN A 328 -24.56 -4.40 8.05
C GLN A 328 -25.04 -5.18 9.29
N VAL A 329 -24.73 -6.48 9.36
CA VAL A 329 -25.25 -7.35 10.44
C VAL A 329 -24.64 -6.99 11.80
N LEU A 330 -23.34 -6.77 11.86
CA LEU A 330 -22.65 -6.41 13.10
C LEU A 330 -23.16 -5.09 13.68
N THR A 331 -23.60 -4.17 12.83
CA THR A 331 -24.02 -2.83 13.24
C THR A 331 -25.51 -2.71 13.47
N GLY A 332 -26.34 -3.51 12.79
CA GLY A 332 -27.80 -3.50 12.91
C GLY A 332 -28.35 -4.01 14.25
N GLY A 333 -27.49 -4.61 15.12
CA GLY A 333 -27.88 -5.21 16.39
C GLY A 333 -27.55 -4.38 17.62
N ARG A 334 -27.84 -4.95 18.81
CA ARG A 334 -27.46 -4.35 20.12
C ARG A 334 -25.96 -4.22 20.35
N MET A 335 -25.14 -4.97 19.61
CA MET A 335 -23.69 -5.04 19.77
C MET A 335 -22.92 -4.16 18.78
N ARG A 336 -23.52 -3.07 18.24
CA ARG A 336 -22.88 -2.22 17.22
C ARG A 336 -21.44 -1.77 17.57
N TRP A 337 -21.14 -1.56 18.86
CA TRP A 337 -19.81 -1.19 19.33
C TRP A 337 -18.78 -2.34 19.24
N ALA A 338 -19.21 -3.61 19.11
CA ALA A 338 -18.32 -4.73 18.86
C ALA A 338 -17.66 -4.65 17.48
N LEU A 339 -18.20 -3.87 16.55
CA LEU A 339 -17.58 -3.57 15.28
C LEU A 339 -16.15 -3.00 15.44
N ILE A 340 -15.90 -2.22 16.52
CA ILE A 340 -14.58 -1.62 16.76
C ILE A 340 -13.52 -2.68 17.02
N PRO A 341 -13.60 -3.52 18.08
CA PRO A 341 -12.59 -4.54 18.32
C PRO A 341 -12.53 -5.61 17.22
N ILE A 342 -13.64 -5.94 16.58
CA ILE A 342 -13.67 -6.84 15.42
C ILE A 342 -12.93 -6.21 14.24
N GLY A 343 -13.20 -4.95 13.93
CA GLY A 343 -12.49 -4.19 12.90
C GLY A 343 -10.99 -4.08 13.19
N MET A 344 -10.60 -3.84 14.45
CA MET A 344 -9.19 -3.85 14.87
C MET A 344 -8.52 -5.19 14.62
N LEU A 345 -9.19 -6.29 14.95
CA LEU A 345 -8.68 -7.64 14.74
C LEU A 345 -8.54 -7.95 13.24
N ILE A 346 -9.54 -7.62 12.45
CA ILE A 346 -9.49 -7.76 10.99
C ILE A 346 -8.36 -6.90 10.41
N GLY A 347 -8.24 -5.64 10.81
CA GLY A 347 -7.21 -4.71 10.35
C GLY A 347 -5.79 -5.20 10.66
N TYR A 348 -5.60 -5.85 11.81
CA TYR A 348 -4.30 -6.44 12.17
C TYR A 348 -3.84 -7.51 11.18
N PHE A 349 -4.76 -8.35 10.69
CA PHE A 349 -4.43 -9.43 9.77
C PHE A 349 -4.51 -9.02 8.30
N ILE A 350 -5.38 -8.07 7.95
CA ILE A 350 -5.64 -7.73 6.55
C ILE A 350 -4.41 -7.11 5.87
N VAL A 351 -3.62 -6.33 6.59
CA VAL A 351 -2.39 -5.74 6.08
C VAL A 351 -1.33 -6.79 5.73
N LYS A 352 -1.36 -7.96 6.38
CA LYS A 352 -0.48 -9.09 6.05
C LYS A 352 -0.86 -9.77 4.74
N ALA A 353 -2.14 -9.70 4.36
CA ALA A 353 -2.66 -10.20 3.10
C ALA A 353 -2.51 -9.19 1.95
N GLU A 354 -1.94 -8.00 2.23
CA GLU A 354 -1.68 -6.97 1.23
C GLU A 354 -0.42 -7.32 0.42
N PRO A 355 -0.53 -7.59 -0.89
CA PRO A 355 0.62 -8.04 -1.69
C PRO A 355 1.78 -7.04 -1.71
N ALA A 356 1.47 -5.74 -1.75
CA ALA A 356 2.48 -4.68 -1.77
C ALA A 356 3.26 -4.57 -0.45
N VAL A 357 2.64 -4.88 0.69
CA VAL A 357 3.28 -4.89 2.02
C VAL A 357 4.39 -5.94 2.10
N TYR A 358 4.17 -7.09 1.49
CA TYR A 358 5.21 -8.12 1.42
C TYR A 358 6.47 -7.59 0.71
N VAL A 359 6.27 -6.94 -0.45
CA VAL A 359 7.38 -6.36 -1.24
C VAL A 359 8.10 -5.27 -0.44
N LEU A 360 7.36 -4.37 0.21
CA LEU A 360 7.92 -3.33 1.08
C LEU A 360 8.78 -3.93 2.18
N ASN A 361 8.24 -4.88 2.96
CA ASN A 361 8.93 -5.46 4.10
C ASN A 361 10.26 -6.11 3.69
N LYS A 362 10.25 -6.85 2.58
CA LYS A 362 11.43 -7.49 2.03
C LYS A 362 12.46 -6.47 1.54
N GLN A 363 12.02 -5.43 0.84
CA GLN A 363 12.91 -4.40 0.32
C GLN A 363 13.53 -3.56 1.44
N VAL A 364 12.78 -3.27 2.52
CA VAL A 364 13.31 -2.61 3.71
C VAL A 364 14.38 -3.47 4.37
N GLU A 365 14.15 -4.77 4.53
CA GLU A 365 15.13 -5.70 5.10
C GLU A 365 16.41 -5.78 4.26
N GLU A 366 16.28 -5.87 2.93
CA GLU A 366 17.42 -5.92 1.99
C GLU A 366 18.23 -4.61 2.00
N VAL A 367 17.58 -3.44 1.93
CA VAL A 367 18.27 -2.14 1.89
C VAL A 367 18.91 -1.78 3.24
N THR A 368 18.39 -2.31 4.33
CA THR A 368 18.93 -2.07 5.69
C THR A 368 19.88 -3.17 6.15
N ASP A 369 20.30 -4.09 5.27
CA ASP A 369 21.14 -5.25 5.59
C ASP A 369 20.62 -6.03 6.83
N GLY A 370 19.30 -6.17 6.95
CA GLY A 370 18.64 -6.87 8.06
C GLY A 370 18.55 -6.05 9.37
N ALA A 371 19.00 -4.80 9.40
CA ALA A 371 18.87 -3.96 10.60
C ALA A 371 17.41 -3.71 11.00
N ILE A 372 16.51 -3.69 10.01
CA ILE A 372 15.06 -3.70 10.18
C ILE A 372 14.55 -5.01 9.57
N SER A 373 14.17 -5.98 10.41
CA SER A 373 13.64 -7.23 9.91
C SER A 373 12.23 -7.08 9.33
N ALA A 374 11.93 -7.85 8.30
CA ALA A 374 10.59 -7.90 7.69
C ALA A 374 9.49 -8.21 8.73
N GLN A 375 9.80 -9.03 9.74
CA GLN A 375 8.86 -9.34 10.82
C GLN A 375 8.56 -8.13 11.72
N ALA A 376 9.60 -7.37 12.12
CA ALA A 376 9.41 -6.16 12.92
C ALA A 376 8.60 -5.10 12.19
N MET A 377 8.88 -4.92 10.90
CA MET A 377 8.14 -4.03 10.00
C MET A 377 6.68 -4.47 9.88
N GLY A 378 6.44 -5.76 9.62
CA GLY A 378 5.10 -6.33 9.53
C GLY A 378 4.28 -6.19 10.82
N LEU A 379 4.91 -6.32 12.00
CA LEU A 379 4.25 -6.10 13.30
C LEU A 379 3.88 -4.62 13.51
N ALA A 380 4.79 -3.70 13.18
CA ALA A 380 4.51 -2.26 13.28
C ALA A 380 3.36 -1.83 12.38
N LEU A 381 3.33 -2.34 11.14
CA LEU A 381 2.23 -2.10 10.20
C LEU A 381 0.92 -2.71 10.69
N SER A 382 0.94 -3.97 11.14
CA SER A 382 -0.27 -4.64 11.67
C SER A 382 -0.86 -3.90 12.86
N ALA A 383 -0.03 -3.45 13.80
CA ALA A 383 -0.48 -2.67 14.96
C ALA A 383 -1.06 -1.31 14.52
N GLY A 384 -0.40 -0.62 13.59
CA GLY A 384 -0.87 0.65 13.04
C GLY A 384 -2.23 0.51 12.36
N VAL A 385 -2.35 -0.43 11.44
CA VAL A 385 -3.61 -0.65 10.71
C VAL A 385 -4.73 -1.12 11.64
N SER A 386 -4.43 -1.96 12.65
CA SER A 386 -5.40 -2.36 13.67
C SER A 386 -6.02 -1.14 14.37
N ILE A 387 -5.18 -0.23 14.87
CA ILE A 387 -5.64 1.01 15.52
C ILE A 387 -6.45 1.86 14.56
N SER A 388 -5.97 2.01 13.33
CA SER A 388 -6.62 2.80 12.29
C SER A 388 -8.02 2.31 11.98
N VAL A 389 -8.17 1.00 11.77
CA VAL A 389 -9.48 0.41 11.46
C VAL A 389 -10.42 0.58 12.66
N GLY A 390 -9.92 0.45 13.89
CA GLY A 390 -10.71 0.76 15.09
C GLY A 390 -11.24 2.20 15.09
N LEU A 391 -10.37 3.18 14.82
CA LEU A 391 -10.76 4.59 14.70
C LEU A 391 -11.72 4.84 13.54
N ALA A 392 -11.52 4.15 12.40
CA ALA A 392 -12.43 4.23 11.26
C ALA A 392 -13.83 3.69 11.61
N MET A 393 -13.92 2.59 12.36
CA MET A 393 -15.20 2.06 12.84
C MET A 393 -15.87 3.00 13.84
N VAL A 394 -15.10 3.65 14.74
CA VAL A 394 -15.65 4.72 15.61
C VAL A 394 -16.25 5.83 14.77
N ARG A 395 -15.54 6.26 13.73
CA ARG A 395 -16.01 7.33 12.83
C ARG A 395 -17.31 6.92 12.13
N VAL A 396 -17.38 5.72 11.56
CA VAL A 396 -18.59 5.22 10.89
C VAL A 396 -19.80 5.19 11.85
N LEU A 397 -19.59 4.77 13.11
CA LEU A 397 -20.66 4.67 14.11
C LEU A 397 -21.11 6.02 14.66
N THR A 398 -20.27 7.06 14.58
CA THR A 398 -20.53 8.37 15.20
C THR A 398 -20.76 9.51 14.21
N GLY A 399 -20.41 9.31 12.92
CA GLY A 399 -20.50 10.38 11.90
C GLY A 399 -19.50 11.54 12.09
N ILE A 400 -18.44 11.34 12.91
CA ILE A 400 -17.40 12.36 13.13
C ILE A 400 -16.65 12.62 11.82
N SER A 401 -16.41 13.91 11.49
CA SER A 401 -15.66 14.27 10.29
C SER A 401 -14.27 13.66 10.28
N ILE A 402 -13.84 13.17 9.13
CA ILE A 402 -12.53 12.56 8.91
C ILE A 402 -11.35 13.48 9.29
N LEU A 403 -11.52 14.79 9.15
CA LEU A 403 -10.48 15.77 9.47
C LEU A 403 -10.08 15.75 10.95
N TRP A 404 -11.00 15.39 11.87
CA TRP A 404 -10.66 15.24 13.29
C TRP A 404 -9.68 14.10 13.58
N PHE A 405 -9.54 13.15 12.66
CA PHE A 405 -8.57 12.06 12.75
C PHE A 405 -7.32 12.37 11.92
N LEU A 406 -7.50 12.83 10.68
CA LEU A 406 -6.38 13.02 9.76
C LEU A 406 -5.49 14.20 10.17
N VAL A 407 -6.06 15.35 10.55
CA VAL A 407 -5.24 16.52 10.90
C VAL A 407 -4.33 16.23 12.09
N PRO A 408 -4.83 15.75 13.25
CA PRO A 408 -3.95 15.43 14.37
C PRO A 408 -2.95 14.30 14.03
N GLY A 409 -3.38 13.28 13.28
CA GLY A 409 -2.55 12.16 12.89
C GLY A 409 -1.37 12.58 12.01
N TYR A 410 -1.61 13.35 10.96
CA TYR A 410 -0.55 13.88 10.10
C TYR A 410 0.34 14.90 10.80
N VAL A 411 -0.23 15.80 11.62
CA VAL A 411 0.57 16.74 12.44
C VAL A 411 1.50 15.98 13.35
N PHE A 412 1.03 14.92 14.01
CA PHE A 412 1.86 14.08 14.87
C PHE A 412 2.93 13.32 14.07
N ALA A 413 2.56 12.66 12.96
CA ALA A 413 3.49 11.94 12.10
C ALA A 413 4.59 12.85 11.54
N ILE A 414 4.23 14.05 11.07
CA ILE A 414 5.20 15.02 10.55
C ILE A 414 6.08 15.57 11.68
N SER A 415 5.53 15.82 12.87
CA SER A 415 6.31 16.29 14.02
C SER A 415 7.36 15.29 14.45
N ILE A 416 7.04 14.00 14.51
CA ILE A 416 7.99 12.92 14.82
C ILE A 416 9.10 12.84 13.77
N SER A 417 8.82 13.13 12.50
CA SER A 417 9.78 13.02 11.40
C SER A 417 11.02 13.93 11.55
N PHE A 418 10.95 14.94 12.40
CA PHE A 418 12.10 15.80 12.73
C PHE A 418 13.02 15.21 13.81
N VAL A 419 12.57 14.20 14.55
CA VAL A 419 13.29 13.59 15.67
C VAL A 419 13.87 12.23 15.31
N VAL A 420 13.17 11.49 14.46
CA VAL A 420 13.52 10.13 14.03
C VAL A 420 14.55 10.15 12.88
N PRO A 421 15.42 9.13 12.74
CA PRO A 421 16.32 9.04 11.60
C PRO A 421 15.58 9.13 10.26
N LYS A 422 16.19 9.82 9.28
CA LYS A 422 15.57 10.11 7.96
C LYS A 422 15.06 8.87 7.25
N LEU A 423 15.80 7.77 7.33
CA LEU A 423 15.42 6.49 6.74
C LEU A 423 14.07 5.98 7.27
N PHE A 424 13.88 5.98 8.59
CA PHE A 424 12.61 5.56 9.19
C PHE A 424 11.44 6.47 8.81
N THR A 425 11.69 7.77 8.67
CA THR A 425 10.66 8.69 8.17
C THR A 425 10.27 8.35 6.73
N ALA A 426 11.23 8.10 5.85
CA ALA A 426 10.97 7.78 4.47
C ALA A 426 10.24 6.44 4.32
N ILE A 427 10.71 5.40 5.04
CA ILE A 427 10.04 4.08 5.08
C ILE A 427 8.61 4.20 5.64
N ALA A 428 8.42 4.97 6.71
CA ALA A 428 7.10 5.15 7.33
C ALA A 428 6.08 5.75 6.37
N PHE A 429 6.47 6.83 5.69
CA PHE A 429 5.57 7.50 4.74
C PHE A 429 5.32 6.67 3.47
N ASP A 430 6.30 5.90 3.00
CA ASP A 430 6.09 4.91 1.94
C ASP A 430 5.14 3.80 2.41
N ALA A 431 5.34 3.30 3.64
CA ALA A 431 4.53 2.23 4.22
C ALA A 431 3.05 2.60 4.39
N GLY A 432 2.74 3.88 4.63
CA GLY A 432 1.36 4.35 4.69
C GLY A 432 0.60 4.12 3.39
N GLY A 433 1.19 4.50 2.26
CA GLY A 433 0.60 4.23 0.96
C GLY A 433 0.47 2.73 0.68
N VAL A 434 1.51 1.97 1.00
CA VAL A 434 1.55 0.51 0.74
C VAL A 434 0.53 -0.28 1.56
N ALA A 435 0.23 0.14 2.80
CA ALA A 435 -0.69 -0.57 3.68
C ALA A 435 -2.17 -0.42 3.31
N SER A 436 -2.50 0.52 2.44
CA SER A 436 -3.86 0.88 2.04
C SER A 436 -4.26 0.37 0.66
N GLY A 437 -3.76 -0.78 0.24
CA GLY A 437 -4.00 -1.37 -1.07
C GLY A 437 -5.32 -2.15 -1.23
N PRO A 438 -5.38 -3.10 -2.21
CA PRO A 438 -6.61 -3.77 -2.63
C PRO A 438 -7.40 -4.43 -1.51
N MET A 439 -6.76 -5.06 -0.52
CA MET A 439 -7.48 -5.72 0.57
C MET A 439 -8.22 -4.71 1.47
N THR A 440 -7.66 -3.52 1.64
CA THR A 440 -8.34 -2.43 2.34
C THR A 440 -9.53 -1.92 1.53
N ALA A 441 -9.39 -1.75 0.22
CA ALA A 441 -10.44 -1.26 -0.67
C ALA A 441 -11.57 -2.28 -0.90
N THR A 442 -11.26 -3.60 -0.93
CA THR A 442 -12.23 -4.64 -1.28
C THR A 442 -12.86 -5.35 -0.09
N PHE A 443 -12.33 -5.17 1.14
CA PHE A 443 -12.92 -5.77 2.34
C PHE A 443 -13.21 -4.75 3.44
N LEU A 444 -12.22 -3.92 3.86
CA LEU A 444 -12.42 -2.98 4.96
C LEU A 444 -13.35 -1.82 4.58
N LEU A 445 -13.20 -1.26 3.39
CA LEU A 445 -14.09 -0.19 2.93
C LEU A 445 -15.53 -0.70 2.75
N PRO A 446 -15.82 -1.85 2.11
CA PRO A 446 -17.14 -2.45 2.10
C PRO A 446 -17.71 -2.78 3.50
N LEU A 447 -16.88 -3.24 4.44
CA LEU A 447 -17.29 -3.43 5.84
C LEU A 447 -17.79 -2.11 6.46
N ALA A 448 -17.05 -1.03 6.24
CA ALA A 448 -17.43 0.30 6.70
C ALA A 448 -18.68 0.83 5.99
N GLN A 449 -18.81 0.59 4.69
CA GLN A 449 -19.99 0.96 3.89
C GLN A 449 -21.24 0.24 4.40
N GLY A 450 -21.15 -1.09 4.61
CA GLY A 450 -22.25 -1.88 5.18
C GLY A 450 -22.65 -1.41 6.58
N ALA A 451 -21.66 -1.12 7.44
CA ALA A 451 -21.91 -0.58 8.77
C ALA A 451 -22.58 0.82 8.71
N CYS A 452 -22.14 1.68 7.80
CA CYS A 452 -22.70 3.00 7.58
C CYS A 452 -24.16 2.95 7.15
N VAL A 453 -24.51 2.04 6.23
CA VAL A 453 -25.91 1.79 5.81
C VAL A 453 -26.76 1.39 7.02
N ALA A 454 -26.29 0.48 7.84
CA ALA A 454 -27.05 -0.02 9.00
C ALA A 454 -27.30 1.02 10.09
N VAL A 455 -26.44 2.03 10.23
CA VAL A 455 -26.67 3.17 11.15
C VAL A 455 -27.44 4.32 10.50
N GLY A 456 -27.75 4.24 9.20
CA GLY A 456 -28.42 5.33 8.46
C GLY A 456 -27.52 6.53 8.17
N GLY A 457 -26.19 6.33 8.13
CA GLY A 457 -25.19 7.35 7.80
C GLY A 457 -25.08 7.61 6.30
N ASN A 458 -24.35 8.66 5.95
CA ASN A 458 -24.03 8.96 4.55
C ASN A 458 -22.72 8.25 4.16
N ILE A 459 -22.80 7.30 3.21
CA ILE A 459 -21.67 6.49 2.80
C ILE A 459 -20.49 7.35 2.32
N VAL A 460 -20.76 8.40 1.54
CA VAL A 460 -19.73 9.26 0.95
C VAL A 460 -18.95 10.05 2.01
N THR A 461 -19.65 10.55 3.04
CA THR A 461 -19.01 11.34 4.10
C THR A 461 -18.52 10.49 5.27
N ASP A 462 -19.14 9.33 5.56
CA ASP A 462 -18.92 8.62 6.82
C ASP A 462 -18.22 7.28 6.63
N ALA A 463 -18.40 6.59 5.48
CA ALA A 463 -17.73 5.33 5.20
C ALA A 463 -16.42 5.51 4.42
N PHE A 464 -16.39 6.35 3.37
CA PHE A 464 -15.12 6.68 2.70
C PHE A 464 -14.14 7.33 3.69
N GLY A 465 -12.85 7.22 3.45
CA GLY A 465 -11.79 7.68 4.34
C GLY A 465 -11.19 6.56 5.20
N VAL A 466 -11.68 5.32 5.09
CA VAL A 466 -11.06 4.16 5.74
C VAL A 466 -9.67 3.91 5.17
N VAL A 467 -9.51 4.01 3.85
CA VAL A 467 -8.23 3.83 3.16
C VAL A 467 -7.21 4.88 3.63
N ALA A 468 -7.64 6.15 3.71
CA ALA A 468 -6.81 7.25 4.21
C ALA A 468 -6.39 7.07 5.67
N MET A 469 -7.30 6.59 6.52
CA MET A 469 -6.99 6.33 7.92
C MET A 469 -6.02 5.16 8.06
N VAL A 470 -6.17 4.09 7.26
CA VAL A 470 -5.24 2.97 7.17
C VAL A 470 -3.86 3.44 6.68
N ALA A 471 -3.81 4.35 5.71
CA ALA A 471 -2.56 4.93 5.24
C ALA A 471 -1.84 5.79 6.31
N MET A 472 -2.58 6.48 7.16
CA MET A 472 -2.02 7.42 8.14
C MET A 472 -1.31 6.75 9.31
N THR A 473 -1.85 5.68 9.88
CA THR A 473 -1.28 5.14 11.13
C THR A 473 0.06 4.42 10.99
N PRO A 474 0.39 3.74 9.89
CA PRO A 474 1.75 3.25 9.64
C PRO A 474 2.81 4.35 9.69
N LEU A 475 2.47 5.59 9.29
CA LEU A 475 3.37 6.73 9.38
C LEU A 475 3.85 6.96 10.82
N ILE A 476 2.96 6.72 11.77
CA ILE A 476 3.25 6.90 13.20
C ILE A 476 3.96 5.68 13.75
N THR A 477 3.43 4.46 13.53
CA THR A 477 3.94 3.24 14.17
C THR A 477 5.35 2.87 13.70
N VAL A 478 5.65 3.03 12.42
CA VAL A 478 7.00 2.78 11.87
C VAL A 478 8.01 3.81 12.37
N GLN A 479 7.62 5.10 12.47
CA GLN A 479 8.49 6.12 13.06
C GLN A 479 8.72 5.88 14.54
N MET A 480 7.69 5.46 15.30
CA MET A 480 7.84 5.08 16.72
C MET A 480 8.79 3.89 16.89
N MET A 481 8.73 2.90 15.99
CA MET A 481 9.70 1.81 15.96
C MET A 481 11.12 2.34 15.76
N GLY A 482 11.33 3.28 14.83
CA GLY A 482 12.62 3.94 14.60
C GLY A 482 13.12 4.71 15.82
N LEU A 483 12.22 5.43 16.50
CA LEU A 483 12.55 6.15 17.74
C LEU A 483 13.00 5.20 18.86
N VAL A 484 12.28 4.10 19.06
CA VAL A 484 12.65 3.07 20.06
C VAL A 484 14.01 2.45 19.73
N ALA A 485 14.26 2.12 18.45
CA ALA A 485 15.55 1.59 18.01
C ALA A 485 16.70 2.60 18.30
N GLN A 486 16.50 3.88 17.99
CA GLN A 486 17.48 4.94 18.26
C GLN A 486 17.76 5.10 19.77
N LEU A 487 16.73 5.07 20.61
CA LEU A 487 16.88 5.16 22.06
C LEU A 487 17.62 3.96 22.64
N ARG A 488 17.36 2.76 22.15
CA ARG A 488 18.09 1.54 22.56
C ARG A 488 19.57 1.63 22.17
N THR A 489 19.87 2.06 20.95
CA THR A 489 21.26 2.23 20.48
C THR A 489 22.01 3.29 21.29
N ARG A 490 21.37 4.42 21.64
CA ARG A 490 21.96 5.45 22.51
C ARG A 490 22.26 4.89 23.90
N LYS A 491 21.32 4.15 24.51
CA LYS A 491 21.54 3.50 25.83
C LYS A 491 22.68 2.47 25.78
N ALA A 492 22.77 1.67 24.72
CA ALA A 492 23.85 0.71 24.56
C ALA A 492 25.22 1.39 24.43
N ARG A 493 25.31 2.51 23.67
CA ARG A 493 26.54 3.31 23.54
C ARG A 493 26.95 3.99 24.86
N THR A 494 26.01 4.42 25.69
CA THR A 494 26.30 5.00 27.01
C THR A 494 26.69 3.95 28.04
N ALA A 495 26.27 2.68 27.87
CA ALA A 495 26.64 1.58 28.76
C ALA A 495 28.00 0.93 28.40
N GLN A 496 28.44 1.00 27.16
CA GLN A 496 29.71 0.39 26.71
C GLN A 496 31.02 1.12 27.16
N PRO A 497 31.10 2.46 27.35
CA PRO A 497 32.38 3.07 27.66
C PRO A 497 33.00 2.64 28.97
N ALA A 498 32.18 2.37 29.98
CA ALA A 498 32.68 1.98 31.31
C ALA A 498 33.21 0.55 31.38
N ALA A 499 32.58 -0.39 30.66
CA ALA A 499 32.98 -1.80 30.65
C ALA A 499 34.21 -2.07 29.77
N VAL A 500 34.31 -1.41 28.61
CA VAL A 500 35.45 -1.57 27.70
C VAL A 500 36.68 -0.83 28.26
N LEU A 501 36.53 0.35 28.85
CA LEU A 501 37.61 1.06 29.55
C LEU A 501 38.11 0.22 30.75
N ALA A 502 37.20 -0.36 31.55
CA ALA A 502 37.59 -1.19 32.70
C ALA A 502 38.38 -2.43 32.29
N THR A 503 38.02 -3.11 31.18
CA THR A 503 38.75 -4.28 30.68
C THR A 503 40.10 -3.88 30.03
N VAL A 504 40.14 -2.79 29.25
CA VAL A 504 41.39 -2.29 28.65
C VAL A 504 42.37 -1.82 29.71
N PHE A 505 41.91 -1.17 30.77
CA PHE A 505 42.76 -0.74 31.87
C PHE A 505 43.19 -1.89 32.79
N ALA A 506 42.42 -2.97 32.88
CA ALA A 506 42.79 -4.15 33.69
C ALA A 506 43.89 -5.01 33.04
N ASP A 507 44.04 -4.93 31.72
CA ASP A 507 45.04 -5.72 30.95
C ASP A 507 46.31 -4.91 30.59
N LEU A 508 46.43 -3.64 31.04
CA LEU A 508 47.61 -2.81 30.80
C LEU A 508 48.69 -3.10 31.86
N PRO A 509 49.97 -3.25 31.47
CA PRO A 509 51.07 -3.30 32.41
C PRO A 509 51.18 -2.00 33.22
N ASP A 510 51.63 -2.08 34.48
CA ASP A 510 51.70 -0.97 35.42
C ASP A 510 52.56 0.21 34.94
N ASP A 511 53.35 0.03 33.88
CA ASP A 511 54.26 1.02 33.27
C ASP A 511 53.78 1.55 31.90
N ALA A 512 52.57 1.26 31.51
CA ALA A 512 52.01 1.74 30.24
C ALA A 512 51.72 3.22 30.26
N ILE A 513 52.34 4.00 29.37
CA ILE A 513 52.05 5.43 29.17
C ILE A 513 50.88 5.53 28.18
N ILE A 514 49.77 6.13 28.64
CA ILE A 514 48.61 6.43 27.80
C ILE A 514 48.71 7.90 27.37
N GLU A 515 48.95 8.14 26.09
CA GLU A 515 48.75 9.46 25.48
C GLU A 515 47.25 9.70 25.31
N LEU A 516 46.69 10.69 25.98
CA LEU A 516 45.26 11.09 25.95
C LEU A 516 44.96 11.97 24.75
#